data_cdb60f2a3ba959f0079930eee330960d
#
_entry.id   cdb60f2a3ba959f0079930eee330960d
#
_cell.length_a   1.000
_cell.length_b   1.000
_cell.length_c   1.000
_cell.angle_alpha   90.00
_cell.angle_beta   90.00
_cell.angle_gamma   90.00
#
_symmetry.space_group_name_H-M   'P 1'
#
loop_
_entity.id
_entity.type
_entity.pdbx_description
1 polymer ?
#
loop_
_entity_poly.entity_id
_entity_poly.type
_entity_poly.pdbx_seq_one_letter_code
_entity_poly.pdbx_strand_id
1 'polypeptide(L)'
;ANTYHYTAVSQTAAGSTADDAEAALRAAAESGAKLVVCRGEVMGQALYRIQENYPDVHYLLFDDEPHNDDYSAYKTANLVHCVLFQEEQAGYLAGYAAVTEGYTALGFVGTREVPGIVRYATGFLQGAEAAAEQQGERVSLQTWFADTDAVNDAITQRMIDWYNNGTTLIMVSGGDLY
;
A
#
# COMPACT_ATOMS: atom_id res chain seq x y z
N ALA A 1 16.69 -16.30 -32.49
CA ALA A 1 16.27 -15.79 -31.20
C ALA A 1 17.26 -14.71 -30.76
N ASN A 2 16.79 -13.49 -30.49
CA ASN A 2 17.65 -12.44 -29.93
C ASN A 2 17.94 -12.79 -28.48
N THR A 3 19.21 -12.98 -28.14
CA THR A 3 19.65 -13.21 -26.77
C THR A 3 20.09 -11.87 -26.21
N TYR A 4 19.36 -11.36 -25.21
CA TYR A 4 19.74 -10.15 -24.47
C TYR A 4 20.64 -10.54 -23.30
N HIS A 5 21.81 -9.93 -23.22
CA HIS A 5 22.72 -10.08 -22.10
C HIS A 5 22.55 -8.88 -21.15
N TYR A 6 22.21 -9.14 -19.89
CA TYR A 6 22.13 -8.15 -18.84
C TYR A 6 22.78 -8.67 -17.56
N THR A 7 23.25 -7.77 -16.74
CA THR A 7 23.71 -8.08 -15.38
C THR A 7 22.70 -7.46 -14.41
N ALA A 8 22.16 -8.27 -13.51
CA ALA A 8 21.31 -7.82 -12.42
C ALA A 8 22.11 -7.77 -11.12
N VAL A 9 21.98 -6.66 -10.39
CA VAL A 9 22.59 -6.48 -9.07
C VAL A 9 21.49 -6.09 -8.10
N SER A 10 21.45 -6.74 -6.95
CA SER A 10 20.56 -6.35 -5.85
C SER A 10 21.25 -5.29 -4.99
N GLN A 11 20.60 -4.16 -4.79
CA GLN A 11 21.03 -3.11 -3.88
C GLN A 11 20.05 -3.04 -2.71
N THR A 12 20.55 -3.22 -1.50
CA THR A 12 19.72 -3.15 -0.29
C THR A 12 19.93 -1.79 0.36
N ALA A 13 18.83 -1.11 0.74
CA ALA A 13 18.90 0.09 1.56
C ALA A 13 19.45 -0.24 2.95
N ALA A 14 20.18 0.69 3.56
CA ALA A 14 20.79 0.49 4.88
C ALA A 14 19.75 0.47 6.01
N GLY A 15 18.57 1.05 5.78
CA GLY A 15 17.45 1.12 6.71
C GLY A 15 16.13 1.24 5.96
N SER A 16 15.08 1.66 6.67
CA SER A 16 13.71 1.75 6.18
C SER A 16 13.20 3.18 6.00
N THR A 17 14.09 4.17 6.00
CA THR A 17 13.73 5.57 5.80
C THR A 17 13.83 6.00 4.33
N ALA A 18 13.17 7.11 3.97
CA ALA A 18 13.30 7.69 2.65
C ALA A 18 14.74 8.12 2.32
N ASP A 19 15.52 8.52 3.32
CA ASP A 19 16.93 8.87 3.15
C ASP A 19 17.80 7.64 2.85
N ASP A 20 17.53 6.51 3.51
CA ASP A 20 18.21 5.24 3.21
C ASP A 20 17.86 4.73 1.82
N ALA A 21 16.60 4.85 1.41
CA ALA A 21 16.14 4.51 0.07
C ALA A 21 16.77 5.43 -0.99
N GLU A 22 16.84 6.73 -0.73
CA GLU A 22 17.50 7.70 -1.61
C GLU A 22 18.98 7.35 -1.80
N ALA A 23 19.69 7.04 -0.72
CA ALA A 23 21.09 6.62 -0.80
C ALA A 23 21.26 5.34 -1.64
N ALA A 24 20.38 4.36 -1.49
CA ALA A 24 20.41 3.13 -2.29
C ALA A 24 20.12 3.37 -3.77
N LEU A 25 19.15 4.23 -4.11
CA LEU A 25 18.83 4.58 -5.48
C LEU A 25 19.98 5.36 -6.14
N ARG A 26 20.60 6.30 -5.42
CA ARG A 26 21.79 7.03 -5.90
C ARG A 26 22.95 6.07 -6.18
N ALA A 27 23.25 5.18 -5.23
CA ALA A 27 24.31 4.19 -5.40
C ALA A 27 24.07 3.28 -6.61
N ALA A 28 22.83 2.86 -6.86
CA ALA A 28 22.47 2.07 -8.04
C ALA A 28 22.71 2.87 -9.35
N ALA A 29 22.26 4.12 -9.41
CA ALA A 29 22.44 4.98 -10.57
C ALA A 29 23.93 5.27 -10.84
N GLU A 30 24.69 5.62 -9.80
CA GLU A 30 26.13 5.93 -9.87
C GLU A 30 26.99 4.70 -10.23
N SER A 31 26.52 3.50 -9.90
CA SER A 31 27.18 2.24 -10.35
C SER A 31 27.00 1.95 -11.83
N GLY A 32 26.23 2.78 -12.55
CA GLY A 32 26.01 2.65 -14.00
C GLY A 32 24.76 1.84 -14.36
N ALA A 33 23.84 1.63 -13.43
CA ALA A 33 22.56 1.00 -13.72
C ALA A 33 21.80 1.78 -14.81
N LYS A 34 21.22 1.07 -15.78
CA LYS A 34 20.37 1.64 -16.82
C LYS A 34 18.88 1.51 -16.51
N LEU A 35 18.54 0.55 -15.66
CA LEU A 35 17.22 0.33 -15.13
C LEU A 35 17.34 0.00 -13.64
N VAL A 36 16.58 0.72 -12.83
CA VAL A 36 16.42 0.45 -11.39
C VAL A 36 14.97 0.03 -11.15
N VAL A 37 14.80 -1.14 -10.54
CA VAL A 37 13.49 -1.66 -10.15
C VAL A 37 13.36 -1.53 -8.63
N CYS A 38 12.30 -0.88 -8.18
CA CYS A 38 12.07 -0.62 -6.76
C CYS A 38 10.58 -0.74 -6.43
N ARG A 39 10.23 -0.75 -5.13
CA ARG A 39 8.86 -0.96 -4.69
C ARG A 39 8.54 -0.18 -3.43
N GLY A 40 7.30 0.35 -3.39
CA GLY A 40 6.63 0.84 -2.19
C GLY A 40 6.92 2.30 -1.86
N GLU A 41 6.22 2.78 -0.84
CA GLU A 41 6.12 4.15 -0.36
C GLU A 41 7.48 4.85 -0.21
N VAL A 42 8.38 4.23 0.54
CA VAL A 42 9.70 4.81 0.85
C VAL A 42 10.54 5.03 -0.42
N MET A 43 10.39 4.15 -1.42
CA MET A 43 11.04 4.31 -2.72
C MET A 43 10.33 5.37 -3.57
N GLY A 44 9.01 5.53 -3.44
CA GLY A 44 8.26 6.62 -4.07
C GLY A 44 8.73 7.97 -3.58
N GLN A 45 8.87 8.16 -2.27
CA GLN A 45 9.43 9.37 -1.65
C GLN A 45 10.86 9.65 -2.11
N ALA A 46 11.71 8.64 -2.12
CA ALA A 46 13.09 8.77 -2.56
C ALA A 46 13.18 9.15 -4.06
N LEU A 47 12.40 8.51 -4.92
CA LEU A 47 12.35 8.84 -6.35
C LEU A 47 11.83 10.24 -6.60
N TYR A 48 10.84 10.70 -5.85
CA TYR A 48 10.36 12.08 -5.96
C TYR A 48 11.50 13.10 -5.83
N ARG A 49 12.47 12.83 -4.97
CA ARG A 49 13.62 13.70 -4.68
C ARG A 49 14.72 13.63 -5.74
N ILE A 50 14.98 12.44 -6.32
CA ILE A 50 16.19 12.20 -7.10
C ILE A 50 16.01 11.96 -8.60
N GLN A 51 14.81 11.62 -9.06
CA GLN A 51 14.56 11.14 -10.43
C GLN A 51 15.10 12.06 -11.54
N GLU A 52 15.19 13.37 -11.30
CA GLU A 52 15.72 14.35 -12.25
C GLU A 52 17.25 14.44 -12.22
N ASN A 53 17.91 13.92 -11.18
CA ASN A 53 19.36 13.97 -11.05
C ASN A 53 20.07 12.95 -11.97
N TYR A 54 19.32 11.93 -12.42
CA TYR A 54 19.84 10.83 -13.25
C TYR A 54 18.99 10.64 -14.50
N PRO A 55 19.06 11.59 -15.47
CA PRO A 55 18.15 11.63 -16.61
C PRO A 55 18.33 10.49 -17.62
N ASP A 56 19.38 9.67 -17.49
CA ASP A 56 19.67 8.52 -18.36
C ASP A 56 19.33 7.17 -17.71
N VAL A 57 18.78 7.18 -16.48
CA VAL A 57 18.39 5.99 -15.74
C VAL A 57 16.89 5.80 -15.82
N HIS A 58 16.45 4.64 -16.26
CA HIS A 58 15.06 4.23 -16.17
C HIS A 58 14.73 3.72 -14.77
N TYR A 59 13.55 4.07 -14.27
CA TYR A 59 13.04 3.55 -13.01
C TYR A 59 11.72 2.84 -13.24
N LEU A 60 11.56 1.68 -12.60
CA LEU A 60 10.29 0.95 -12.54
C LEU A 60 9.89 0.84 -11.08
N LEU A 61 8.91 1.63 -10.67
CA LEU A 61 8.39 1.65 -9.32
C LEU A 61 7.10 0.82 -9.27
N PHE A 62 7.07 -0.18 -8.39
CA PHE A 62 5.89 -0.97 -8.10
C PHE A 62 5.22 -0.48 -6.83
N ASP A 63 3.89 -0.52 -6.83
CA ASP A 63 3.06 -0.32 -5.65
C ASP A 63 3.06 1.12 -5.12
N ASP A 64 3.56 2.08 -5.92
CA ASP A 64 3.49 3.50 -5.59
C ASP A 64 3.82 4.39 -6.79
N GLU A 65 3.67 5.72 -6.61
CA GLU A 65 4.11 6.78 -7.52
C GLU A 65 5.08 7.72 -6.78
N PRO A 66 6.00 8.41 -7.49
CA PRO A 66 6.85 9.39 -6.83
C PRO A 66 6.04 10.53 -6.22
N HIS A 67 6.16 10.71 -4.91
CA HIS A 67 5.40 11.67 -4.11
C HIS A 67 6.26 12.29 -3.00
N ASN A 68 5.83 13.45 -2.48
CA ASN A 68 6.43 14.04 -1.28
C ASN A 68 5.98 13.30 0.00
N ASP A 69 6.53 13.68 1.14
CA ASP A 69 6.40 12.93 2.40
C ASP A 69 4.96 12.82 2.92
N ASP A 70 4.06 13.74 2.52
CA ASP A 70 2.66 13.79 2.98
C ASP A 70 1.63 13.50 1.87
N TYR A 71 2.06 12.98 0.73
CA TYR A 71 1.22 12.71 -0.45
C TYR A 71 0.47 13.93 -1.01
N SER A 72 0.85 15.15 -0.65
CA SER A 72 0.23 16.37 -1.19
C SER A 72 0.72 16.74 -2.60
N ALA A 73 1.84 16.17 -3.04
CA ALA A 73 2.41 16.43 -4.35
C ALA A 73 3.02 15.16 -4.97
N TYR A 74 2.71 14.96 -6.25
CA TYR A 74 3.22 13.88 -7.08
C TYR A 74 3.98 14.44 -8.27
N LYS A 75 5.05 13.79 -8.68
CA LYS A 75 5.82 14.15 -9.85
C LYS A 75 6.52 12.93 -10.42
N THR A 76 6.19 12.56 -11.64
CA THR A 76 6.79 11.44 -12.35
C THR A 76 7.57 11.94 -13.55
N ALA A 77 8.89 11.73 -13.56
CA ALA A 77 9.75 12.07 -14.68
C ALA A 77 9.58 11.11 -15.87
N ASN A 78 10.03 11.51 -17.07
CA ASN A 78 9.81 10.76 -18.31
C ASN A 78 10.35 9.30 -18.30
N LEU A 79 11.41 9.04 -17.54
CA LEU A 79 12.02 7.71 -17.45
C LEU A 79 11.60 6.93 -16.20
N VAL A 80 10.60 7.41 -15.47
CA VAL A 80 10.00 6.72 -14.34
C VAL A 80 8.67 6.10 -14.80
N HIS A 81 8.53 4.81 -14.58
CA HIS A 81 7.32 4.04 -14.89
C HIS A 81 6.78 3.45 -13.59
N CYS A 82 5.50 3.68 -13.33
CA CYS A 82 4.84 3.20 -12.13
C CYS A 82 3.88 2.06 -12.46
N VAL A 83 3.84 1.04 -11.61
CA VAL A 83 2.87 -0.05 -11.66
C VAL A 83 2.08 -0.02 -10.37
N LEU A 84 0.83 0.41 -10.47
CA LEU A 84 -0.10 0.46 -9.35
C LEU A 84 -1.03 -0.75 -9.41
N PHE A 85 -1.44 -1.22 -8.26
CA PHE A 85 -2.47 -2.26 -8.14
C PHE A 85 -3.83 -1.62 -7.88
N GLN A 86 -4.88 -2.36 -8.19
CA GLN A 86 -6.26 -1.95 -7.94
C GLN A 86 -6.72 -2.55 -6.60
N GLU A 87 -6.20 -2.02 -5.51
CA GLU A 87 -6.46 -2.51 -4.15
C GLU A 87 -7.95 -2.43 -3.81
N GLU A 88 -8.65 -1.44 -4.37
CA GLU A 88 -10.10 -1.29 -4.21
C GLU A 88 -10.88 -2.50 -4.73
N GLN A 89 -10.39 -3.19 -5.76
CA GLN A 89 -11.05 -4.39 -6.28
C GLN A 89 -10.93 -5.56 -5.29
N ALA A 90 -9.75 -5.74 -4.70
CA ALA A 90 -9.54 -6.78 -3.70
C ALA A 90 -10.35 -6.47 -2.43
N GLY A 91 -10.35 -5.20 -2.00
CA GLY A 91 -11.20 -4.72 -0.91
C GLY A 91 -12.68 -5.00 -1.18
N TYR A 92 -13.16 -4.64 -2.38
CA TYR A 92 -14.56 -4.86 -2.79
C TYR A 92 -14.96 -6.34 -2.70
N LEU A 93 -14.14 -7.22 -3.25
CA LEU A 93 -14.41 -8.66 -3.19
C LEU A 93 -14.46 -9.18 -1.76
N ALA A 94 -13.57 -8.71 -0.90
CA ALA A 94 -13.55 -9.10 0.51
C ALA A 94 -14.80 -8.61 1.26
N GLY A 95 -15.20 -7.36 1.07
CA GLY A 95 -16.42 -6.80 1.68
C GLY A 95 -17.69 -7.49 1.19
N TYR A 96 -17.78 -7.72 -0.11
CA TYR A 96 -18.90 -8.44 -0.73
C TYR A 96 -19.01 -9.88 -0.18
N ALA A 97 -17.89 -10.60 -0.10
CA ALA A 97 -17.85 -11.96 0.46
C ALA A 97 -18.24 -11.96 1.93
N ALA A 98 -17.72 -11.03 2.74
CA ALA A 98 -18.03 -10.96 4.16
C ALA A 98 -19.54 -10.86 4.42
N VAL A 99 -20.23 -9.95 3.71
CA VAL A 99 -21.69 -9.79 3.87
C VAL A 99 -22.45 -10.98 3.28
N THR A 100 -21.99 -11.55 2.18
CA THR A 100 -22.59 -12.76 1.59
C THR A 100 -22.55 -13.93 2.56
N GLU A 101 -21.51 -14.06 3.38
CA GLU A 101 -21.38 -15.04 4.45
C GLU A 101 -22.15 -14.66 5.74
N GLY A 102 -22.87 -13.54 5.76
CA GLY A 102 -23.73 -13.12 6.86
C GLY A 102 -23.09 -12.18 7.89
N TYR A 103 -21.87 -11.69 7.67
CA TYR A 103 -21.24 -10.71 8.54
C TYR A 103 -21.73 -9.30 8.18
N THR A 104 -22.44 -8.64 9.08
CA THR A 104 -23.04 -7.31 8.85
C THR A 104 -22.51 -6.21 9.76
N ALA A 105 -21.78 -6.56 10.81
CA ALA A 105 -21.10 -5.64 11.70
C ALA A 105 -19.58 -5.77 11.49
N LEU A 106 -19.03 -4.91 10.63
CA LEU A 106 -17.68 -5.02 10.09
C LEU A 106 -16.73 -4.01 10.72
N GLY A 107 -15.46 -4.35 10.76
CA GLY A 107 -14.36 -3.47 11.08
C GLY A 107 -13.30 -3.47 9.96
N PHE A 108 -12.64 -2.34 9.76
CA PHE A 108 -11.44 -2.23 8.95
C PHE A 108 -10.32 -1.56 9.74
N VAL A 109 -9.15 -2.20 9.76
CA VAL A 109 -7.95 -1.66 10.41
C VAL A 109 -6.86 -1.53 9.36
N GLY A 110 -6.39 -0.31 9.15
CA GLY A 110 -5.20 -0.03 8.34
C GLY A 110 -3.99 0.28 9.22
N THR A 111 -2.78 -0.04 8.75
CA THR A 111 -1.55 0.38 9.45
C THR A 111 -1.39 1.89 9.43
N ARG A 112 -1.59 2.51 8.28
CA ARG A 112 -1.52 3.97 8.07
C ARG A 112 -2.57 4.44 7.08
N GLU A 113 -2.91 5.73 7.13
CA GLU A 113 -3.84 6.35 6.18
C GLU A 113 -3.09 6.77 4.91
N VAL A 114 -2.62 5.77 4.14
CA VAL A 114 -1.92 5.97 2.86
C VAL A 114 -2.79 5.50 1.69
N PRO A 115 -2.58 6.01 0.46
CA PRO A 115 -3.50 5.79 -0.67
C PRO A 115 -3.89 4.34 -0.93
N GLY A 116 -2.93 3.40 -0.92
CA GLY A 116 -3.21 1.98 -1.13
C GLY A 116 -4.13 1.39 -0.06
N ILE A 117 -3.88 1.69 1.23
CA ILE A 117 -4.69 1.19 2.34
C ILE A 117 -6.07 1.83 2.34
N VAL A 118 -6.18 3.12 1.99
CA VAL A 118 -7.47 3.81 1.85
C VAL A 118 -8.28 3.21 0.70
N ARG A 119 -7.64 2.83 -0.43
CA ARG A 119 -8.34 2.13 -1.53
C ARG A 119 -8.88 0.76 -1.08
N TYR A 120 -8.13 -0.02 -0.31
CA TYR A 120 -8.65 -1.25 0.29
C TYR A 120 -9.87 -1.01 1.17
N ALA A 121 -9.80 -0.01 2.08
CA ALA A 121 -10.91 0.34 2.97
C ALA A 121 -12.16 0.75 2.19
N THR A 122 -11.98 1.62 1.19
CA THR A 122 -13.08 2.11 0.34
C THR A 122 -13.71 0.97 -0.44
N GLY A 123 -12.90 0.12 -1.07
CA GLY A 123 -13.39 -1.06 -1.77
C GLY A 123 -14.16 -2.00 -0.83
N PHE A 124 -13.62 -2.26 0.36
CA PHE A 124 -14.26 -3.12 1.35
C PHE A 124 -15.65 -2.61 1.76
N LEU A 125 -15.79 -1.31 2.02
CA LEU A 125 -17.09 -0.69 2.30
C LEU A 125 -18.05 -0.86 1.12
N GLN A 126 -17.62 -0.49 -0.10
CA GLN A 126 -18.46 -0.55 -1.29
C GLN A 126 -18.93 -1.98 -1.61
N GLY A 127 -18.06 -2.96 -1.46
CA GLY A 127 -18.42 -4.37 -1.64
C GLY A 127 -19.41 -4.85 -0.59
N ALA A 128 -19.22 -4.48 0.66
CA ALA A 128 -20.12 -4.79 1.75
C ALA A 128 -21.51 -4.17 1.55
N GLU A 129 -21.57 -2.89 1.16
CA GLU A 129 -22.83 -2.19 0.85
C GLU A 129 -23.57 -2.83 -0.34
N ALA A 130 -22.86 -3.18 -1.40
CA ALA A 130 -23.45 -3.81 -2.58
C ALA A 130 -24.08 -5.18 -2.26
N ALA A 131 -23.41 -6.00 -1.44
CA ALA A 131 -23.95 -7.28 -1.01
C ALA A 131 -25.13 -7.12 -0.04
N ALA A 132 -25.06 -6.17 0.88
CA ALA A 132 -26.15 -5.86 1.81
C ALA A 132 -27.41 -5.40 1.07
N GLU A 133 -27.27 -4.52 0.06
CA GLU A 133 -28.40 -4.09 -0.77
C GLU A 133 -29.06 -5.26 -1.49
N GLN A 134 -28.28 -6.18 -2.05
CA GLN A 134 -28.82 -7.37 -2.74
C GLN A 134 -29.56 -8.32 -1.80
N GLN A 135 -29.15 -8.41 -0.55
CA GLN A 135 -29.77 -9.27 0.46
C GLN A 135 -30.90 -8.57 1.23
N GLY A 136 -31.10 -7.27 1.05
CA GLY A 136 -32.06 -6.48 1.82
C GLY A 136 -31.63 -6.27 3.28
N GLU A 137 -30.33 -6.40 3.56
CA GLU A 137 -29.73 -6.26 4.88
C GLU A 137 -29.13 -4.87 5.09
N ARG A 138 -28.74 -4.57 6.33
CA ARG A 138 -27.97 -3.37 6.66
C ARG A 138 -26.59 -3.78 7.17
N VAL A 139 -25.58 -3.12 6.66
CA VAL A 139 -24.21 -3.29 7.11
C VAL A 139 -23.74 -2.05 7.89
N SER A 140 -22.92 -2.28 8.91
CA SER A 140 -22.17 -1.23 9.59
C SER A 140 -20.69 -1.49 9.44
N LEU A 141 -19.91 -0.43 9.19
CA LEU A 141 -18.46 -0.51 9.14
C LEU A 141 -17.86 0.56 10.05
N GLN A 142 -16.96 0.16 10.94
CA GLN A 142 -16.08 1.06 11.64
C GLN A 142 -14.65 0.91 11.08
N THR A 143 -13.98 2.04 10.88
CA THR A 143 -12.62 2.11 10.32
C THR A 143 -11.66 2.75 11.30
N TRP A 144 -10.43 2.27 11.31
CA TRP A 144 -9.36 2.86 12.09
C TRP A 144 -8.00 2.64 11.43
N PHE A 145 -7.14 3.66 11.49
CA PHE A 145 -5.74 3.58 11.09
C PHE A 145 -4.88 3.61 12.35
N ALA A 146 -4.03 2.60 12.52
CA ALA A 146 -3.28 2.37 13.75
C ALA A 146 -2.02 3.25 13.88
N ASP A 147 -1.61 3.87 12.77
CA ASP A 147 -0.39 4.68 12.63
C ASP A 147 0.89 3.93 13.03
N THR A 148 0.89 2.62 12.80
CA THR A 148 2.02 1.74 13.05
C THR A 148 1.91 0.47 12.20
N ASP A 149 3.05 -0.12 11.85
CA ASP A 149 3.13 -1.37 11.09
C ASP A 149 3.26 -2.61 12.01
N ALA A 150 3.37 -2.42 13.33
CA ALA A 150 3.58 -3.49 14.29
C ALA A 150 2.46 -3.60 15.32
N VAL A 151 2.06 -4.83 15.62
CA VAL A 151 1.10 -5.13 16.69
C VAL A 151 1.62 -4.65 18.05
N ASN A 152 0.72 -4.08 18.82
CA ASN A 152 0.96 -3.71 20.22
C ASN A 152 -0.31 -3.92 21.06
N ASP A 153 -0.16 -3.81 22.39
CA ASP A 153 -1.25 -4.05 23.33
C ASP A 153 -2.46 -3.13 23.10
N ALA A 154 -2.24 -1.89 22.67
CA ALA A 154 -3.32 -0.94 22.42
C ALA A 154 -4.17 -1.35 21.20
N ILE A 155 -3.52 -1.86 20.14
CA ILE A 155 -4.20 -2.41 18.96
C ILE A 155 -5.00 -3.64 19.35
N THR A 156 -4.38 -4.58 20.06
CA THR A 156 -5.02 -5.80 20.53
C THR A 156 -6.25 -5.48 21.39
N GLN A 157 -6.11 -4.55 22.35
CA GLN A 157 -7.22 -4.16 23.20
C GLN A 157 -8.37 -3.52 22.40
N ARG A 158 -8.05 -2.66 21.43
CA ARG A 158 -9.08 -2.06 20.56
C ARG A 158 -9.85 -3.11 19.76
N MET A 159 -9.17 -4.14 19.24
CA MET A 159 -9.84 -5.23 18.51
C MET A 159 -10.75 -6.02 19.44
N ILE A 160 -10.30 -6.32 20.67
CA ILE A 160 -11.11 -6.97 21.70
C ILE A 160 -12.37 -6.12 22.01
N ASP A 161 -12.20 -4.81 22.16
CA ASP A 161 -13.31 -3.89 22.43
C ASP A 161 -14.31 -3.83 21.27
N TRP A 162 -13.84 -3.88 20.02
CA TRP A 162 -14.71 -3.94 18.85
C TRP A 162 -15.55 -5.23 18.84
N TYR A 163 -14.93 -6.39 19.06
CA TYR A 163 -15.66 -7.65 19.15
C TYR A 163 -16.66 -7.67 20.32
N ASN A 164 -16.28 -7.16 21.49
CA ASN A 164 -17.17 -7.03 22.64
C ASN A 164 -18.36 -6.10 22.39
N ASN A 165 -18.19 -5.11 21.51
CA ASN A 165 -19.23 -4.16 21.11
C ASN A 165 -20.02 -4.58 19.86
N GLY A 166 -19.84 -5.83 19.40
CA GLY A 166 -20.68 -6.45 18.38
C GLY A 166 -20.09 -6.47 16.97
N THR A 167 -18.85 -6.03 16.74
CA THR A 167 -18.17 -6.28 15.46
C THR A 167 -17.97 -7.78 15.29
N THR A 168 -18.31 -8.30 14.12
CA THR A 168 -18.29 -9.75 13.86
C THR A 168 -17.17 -10.21 12.95
N LEU A 169 -16.62 -9.28 12.15
CA LEU A 169 -15.48 -9.52 11.27
C LEU A 169 -14.64 -8.25 11.16
N ILE A 170 -13.33 -8.39 11.25
CA ILE A 170 -12.39 -7.28 11.07
C ILE A 170 -11.45 -7.63 9.92
N MET A 171 -11.41 -6.77 8.88
CA MET A 171 -10.40 -6.80 7.84
C MET A 171 -9.20 -5.96 8.27
N VAL A 172 -8.00 -6.50 8.09
CA VAL A 172 -6.74 -5.82 8.39
C VAL A 172 -5.96 -5.59 7.09
N SER A 173 -5.37 -4.41 6.92
CA SER A 173 -4.57 -4.07 5.75
C SER A 173 -3.27 -3.38 6.14
N GLY A 174 -2.16 -3.95 5.65
CA GLY A 174 -0.79 -3.44 5.80
C GLY A 174 -0.03 -4.03 6.98
N GLY A 175 1.31 -4.01 6.88
CA GLY A 175 2.25 -4.42 7.90
C GLY A 175 2.04 -5.83 8.47
N ASP A 176 2.40 -5.98 9.74
CA ASP A 176 2.32 -7.22 10.51
C ASP A 176 1.13 -7.19 11.53
N LEU A 177 0.04 -6.47 11.19
CA LEU A 177 -1.12 -6.31 12.10
C LEU A 177 -2.06 -7.53 12.15
N TYR A 178 -1.86 -8.55 11.34
CA TYR A 178 -2.71 -9.76 11.24
C TYR A 178 -2.21 -10.90 12.13
#